data_64c743321d0903e56f311aa6b80005c9
#
_entry.id   64c743321d0903e56f311aa6b80005c9
#
_cell.length_a   1.000
_cell.length_b   1.000
_cell.length_c   1.000
_cell.angle_alpha   90.00
_cell.angle_beta   90.00
_cell.angle_gamma   90.00
#
_symmetry.space_group_name_H-M   'P 1'
#
loop_
_entity.id
_entity.type
_entity.pdbx_description
1 polymer ?
#
loop_
_entity_poly.entity_id
_entity_poly.type
_entity_poly.pdbx_seq_one_letter_code
_entity_poly.pdbx_strand_id
1 'polypeptide(L)'
;MMKKFLLLVTVFSLGLVAFAQDMSTITFDSLTIDYGTINKGDDGVRQFRFTNTGTAALEITQVRSSCGCTIPKKPETAIAPGASDVIEVKYDTERVGPIRKTITVASNASNPMIALKIKGEVVEPPKKEDTTEK
;
A
#
# COMPACT_ATOMS: atom_id res chain seq x y z
N MET A 1 -44.40 58.22 -2.56
CA MET A 1 -43.56 57.72 -3.62
C MET A 1 -42.33 56.96 -3.16
N MET A 2 -42.39 56.31 -2.04
CA MET A 2 -41.25 55.52 -1.54
C MET A 2 -41.61 54.06 -1.29
N LYS A 3 -42.33 53.43 -2.20
CA LYS A 3 -42.74 52.02 -2.11
C LYS A 3 -42.17 51.14 -3.19
N LYS A 4 -41.26 51.63 -4.00
CA LYS A 4 -40.66 50.83 -5.12
C LYS A 4 -39.18 50.51 -4.95
N PHE A 5 -38.59 50.76 -3.81
CA PHE A 5 -37.18 50.52 -3.58
C PHE A 5 -36.85 49.33 -2.66
N LEU A 6 -37.89 48.57 -2.29
CA LEU A 6 -37.71 47.47 -1.33
C LEU A 6 -37.81 46.08 -1.96
N LEU A 7 -37.54 45.94 -3.23
CA LEU A 7 -37.76 44.67 -3.93
C LEU A 7 -36.57 44.19 -4.78
N LEU A 8 -35.37 44.59 -4.37
CA LEU A 8 -34.17 44.22 -5.13
C LEU A 8 -32.96 43.76 -4.30
N VAL A 9 -33.23 43.28 -3.10
CA VAL A 9 -32.16 42.71 -2.22
C VAL A 9 -32.44 41.25 -1.85
N THR A 10 -33.38 40.63 -2.49
CA THR A 10 -33.59 39.20 -2.36
C THR A 10 -33.16 38.50 -3.64
N VAL A 11 -32.21 37.65 -3.52
CA VAL A 11 -31.74 36.66 -4.48
C VAL A 11 -30.33 36.97 -5.02
N PHE A 12 -29.36 36.96 -4.14
CA PHE A 12 -28.05 36.47 -4.53
C PHE A 12 -27.45 35.62 -3.39
N SER A 13 -28.24 34.63 -2.97
CA SER A 13 -27.69 33.49 -2.28
C SER A 13 -27.20 32.55 -3.37
N LEU A 14 -26.08 32.89 -3.98
CA LEU A 14 -25.31 31.92 -4.77
C LEU A 14 -24.82 30.89 -3.77
N GLY A 15 -25.51 29.77 -3.72
CA GLY A 15 -25.00 28.58 -3.07
C GLY A 15 -23.68 28.23 -3.74
N LEU A 16 -22.58 28.42 -3.00
CA LEU A 16 -21.33 27.75 -3.34
C LEU A 16 -21.61 26.26 -3.22
N VAL A 17 -21.94 25.64 -4.35
CA VAL A 17 -21.87 24.19 -4.45
C VAL A 17 -20.37 23.88 -4.41
N ALA A 18 -19.89 23.55 -3.23
CA ALA A 18 -18.57 22.99 -3.08
C ALA A 18 -18.62 21.64 -3.80
N PHE A 19 -18.10 21.58 -4.99
CA PHE A 19 -17.78 20.31 -5.65
C PHE A 19 -16.66 19.67 -4.83
N ALA A 20 -17.01 18.80 -3.91
CA ALA A 20 -16.06 17.90 -3.32
C ALA A 20 -15.54 17.01 -4.44
N GLN A 21 -14.26 17.18 -4.81
CA GLN A 21 -13.64 16.30 -5.78
C GLN A 21 -13.53 14.90 -5.18
N ASP A 22 -14.11 13.93 -5.87
CA ASP A 22 -13.93 12.52 -5.51
C ASP A 22 -12.46 12.14 -5.74
N MET A 23 -11.82 11.67 -4.70
CA MET A 23 -10.44 11.21 -4.74
C MET A 23 -10.32 9.85 -4.07
N SER A 24 -9.51 8.98 -4.65
CA SER A 24 -9.10 7.77 -3.98
C SER A 24 -8.03 8.09 -2.92
N THR A 25 -8.02 7.31 -1.86
CA THR A 25 -7.00 7.39 -0.80
C THR A 25 -6.63 5.97 -0.42
N ILE A 26 -5.33 5.71 -0.34
CA ILE A 26 -4.83 4.39 0.04
C ILE A 26 -4.39 4.41 1.51
N THR A 27 -4.90 3.48 2.28
CA THR A 27 -4.53 3.29 3.69
C THR A 27 -4.07 1.86 3.90
N PHE A 28 -2.82 1.69 4.27
CA PHE A 28 -2.25 0.38 4.61
C PHE A 28 -2.50 0.04 6.08
N ASP A 29 -2.77 -1.22 6.38
CA ASP A 29 -2.88 -1.72 7.75
C ASP A 29 -1.54 -1.59 8.49
N SER A 30 -0.44 -1.84 7.77
CA SER A 30 0.93 -1.62 8.24
C SER A 30 1.84 -1.24 7.08
N LEU A 31 2.75 -0.33 7.31
CA LEU A 31 3.77 0.08 6.32
C LEU A 31 5.06 -0.75 6.41
N THR A 32 5.17 -1.60 7.41
CA THR A 32 6.34 -2.43 7.65
C THR A 32 5.93 -3.85 7.99
N ILE A 33 6.55 -4.82 7.34
CA ILE A 33 6.44 -6.23 7.69
C ILE A 33 7.78 -6.71 8.23
N ASP A 34 7.75 -7.31 9.40
CA ASP A 34 8.90 -7.96 10.03
C ASP A 34 8.80 -9.47 9.78
N TYR A 35 9.75 -9.99 9.01
CA TYR A 35 9.87 -11.43 8.78
C TYR A 35 10.37 -12.19 10.02
N GLY A 36 10.92 -11.45 11.00
CA GLY A 36 11.62 -12.07 12.11
C GLY A 36 12.89 -12.78 11.65
N THR A 37 13.24 -13.85 12.31
CA THR A 37 14.33 -14.74 11.92
C THR A 37 13.75 -15.95 11.21
N ILE A 38 14.10 -16.12 9.96
CA ILE A 38 13.65 -17.23 9.11
C ILE A 38 14.85 -17.99 8.56
N ASN A 39 14.63 -19.23 8.16
CA ASN A 39 15.66 -20.08 7.59
C ASN A 39 15.76 -19.89 6.08
N LYS A 40 16.96 -20.08 5.57
CA LYS A 40 17.19 -20.16 4.12
C LYS A 40 16.25 -21.17 3.49
N GLY A 41 15.57 -20.75 2.41
CA GLY A 41 14.58 -21.56 1.69
C GLY A 41 13.17 -21.53 2.26
N ASP A 42 12.94 -20.83 3.38
CA ASP A 42 11.59 -20.62 3.92
C ASP A 42 10.73 -19.79 2.96
N ASP A 43 9.41 -19.84 3.18
CA ASP A 43 8.48 -19.03 2.41
C ASP A 43 8.71 -17.54 2.64
N GLY A 44 9.10 -16.84 1.58
CA GLY A 44 9.37 -15.41 1.60
C GLY A 44 8.17 -14.55 1.17
N VAL A 45 7.02 -15.13 0.95
CA VAL A 45 5.81 -14.40 0.55
C VAL A 45 5.16 -13.72 1.74
N ARG A 46 4.89 -12.42 1.61
CA ARG A 46 4.12 -11.63 2.58
C ARG A 46 3.17 -10.70 1.81
N GLN A 47 2.14 -10.24 2.51
CA GLN A 47 1.12 -9.38 1.92
C GLN A 47 0.97 -8.10 2.75
N PHE A 48 0.98 -6.97 2.06
CA PHE A 48 0.57 -5.69 2.60
C PHE A 48 -0.89 -5.46 2.25
N ARG A 49 -1.76 -5.49 3.25
CA ARG A 49 -3.17 -5.20 3.05
C ARG A 49 -3.42 -3.70 3.08
N PHE A 50 -4.23 -3.23 2.17
CA PHE A 50 -4.66 -1.84 2.09
C PHE A 50 -6.15 -1.73 1.82
N THR A 51 -6.69 -0.56 2.11
CA THR A 51 -8.08 -0.20 1.87
C THR A 51 -8.12 1.11 1.11
N ASN A 52 -9.00 1.20 0.12
CA ASN A 52 -9.36 2.48 -0.47
C ASN A 52 -10.30 3.22 0.47
N THR A 53 -9.78 4.16 1.21
CA THR A 53 -10.54 4.98 2.17
C THR A 53 -11.09 6.27 1.55
N GLY A 54 -10.89 6.45 0.26
CA GLY A 54 -11.40 7.58 -0.50
C GLY A 54 -12.81 7.34 -1.06
N THR A 55 -13.21 8.21 -1.96
CA THR A 55 -14.54 8.21 -2.59
C THR A 55 -14.52 7.90 -4.08
N ALA A 56 -13.35 7.79 -4.68
CA ALA A 56 -13.14 7.39 -6.07
C ALA A 56 -12.43 6.04 -6.16
N ALA A 57 -12.49 5.38 -7.31
CA ALA A 57 -11.77 4.13 -7.55
C ALA A 57 -10.25 4.32 -7.44
N LEU A 58 -9.60 3.41 -6.73
CA LEU A 58 -8.15 3.38 -6.55
C LEU A 58 -7.51 2.48 -7.59
N GLU A 59 -6.51 2.99 -8.28
CA GLU A 59 -5.71 2.22 -9.22
C GLU A 59 -4.23 2.25 -8.81
N ILE A 60 -3.66 1.07 -8.58
CA ILE A 60 -2.23 0.92 -8.33
C ILE A 60 -1.54 0.87 -9.69
N THR A 61 -0.76 1.90 -10.01
CA THR A 61 -0.12 2.04 -11.31
C THR A 61 1.22 1.36 -11.40
N GLN A 62 1.96 1.33 -10.29
CA GLN A 62 3.28 0.73 -10.25
C GLN A 62 3.68 0.31 -8.84
N VAL A 63 4.39 -0.78 -8.73
CA VAL A 63 5.04 -1.24 -7.50
C VAL A 63 6.48 -1.60 -7.83
N ARG A 64 7.43 -1.00 -7.11
CA ARG A 64 8.87 -1.20 -7.32
C ARG A 64 9.55 -1.63 -6.03
N SER A 65 10.50 -2.53 -6.16
CA SER A 65 11.41 -2.90 -5.08
C SER A 65 12.77 -2.20 -5.23
N SER A 66 13.43 -1.97 -4.11
CA SER A 66 14.80 -1.42 -4.06
C SER A 66 15.87 -2.40 -4.57
N CYS A 67 15.54 -3.68 -4.73
CA CYS A 67 16.44 -4.66 -5.36
C CYS A 67 15.66 -5.78 -6.06
N GLY A 68 16.34 -6.49 -6.99
CA GLY A 68 15.77 -7.65 -7.67
C GLY A 68 15.57 -8.91 -6.82
N CYS A 69 16.00 -8.88 -5.55
CA CYS A 69 15.77 -9.96 -4.58
C CYS A 69 14.37 -9.95 -3.97
N THR A 70 13.58 -8.95 -4.29
CA THR A 70 12.21 -8.77 -3.82
C THR A 70 11.32 -8.52 -5.02
N ILE A 71 10.32 -9.36 -5.22
CA ILE A 71 9.40 -9.29 -6.35
C ILE A 71 8.03 -8.88 -5.81
N PRO A 72 7.60 -7.64 -6.06
CA PRO A 72 6.26 -7.20 -5.70
C PRO A 72 5.25 -7.56 -6.79
N LYS A 73 4.02 -7.83 -6.36
CA LYS A 73 2.87 -8.05 -7.25
C LYS A 73 1.73 -7.11 -6.86
N LYS A 74 1.29 -6.32 -7.80
CA LYS A 74 0.19 -5.37 -7.60
C LYS A 74 -1.16 -5.98 -8.00
N PRO A 75 -2.29 -5.47 -7.45
CA PRO A 75 -3.61 -5.74 -8.01
C PRO A 75 -3.70 -5.23 -9.46
N GLU A 76 -4.36 -6.00 -10.32
CA GLU A 76 -4.54 -5.65 -11.73
C GLU A 76 -5.85 -4.90 -11.99
N THR A 77 -6.78 -4.94 -11.05
CA THR A 77 -8.08 -4.28 -11.15
C THR A 77 -8.17 -3.09 -10.20
N ALA A 78 -8.99 -2.11 -10.56
CA ALA A 78 -9.28 -0.97 -9.70
C ALA A 78 -10.01 -1.42 -8.42
N ILE A 79 -9.70 -0.75 -7.32
CA ILE A 79 -10.26 -1.02 -6.00
C ILE A 79 -11.35 0.02 -5.73
N ALA A 80 -12.59 -0.45 -5.56
CA ALA A 80 -13.73 0.42 -5.27
C ALA A 80 -13.57 1.15 -3.93
N PRO A 81 -14.22 2.32 -3.75
CA PRO A 81 -14.24 2.99 -2.45
C PRO A 81 -14.71 2.06 -1.34
N GLY A 82 -13.97 2.01 -0.25
CA GLY A 82 -14.24 1.12 0.89
C GLY A 82 -13.80 -0.33 0.73
N ALA A 83 -13.36 -0.73 -0.45
CA ALA A 83 -12.84 -2.07 -0.70
C ALA A 83 -11.36 -2.19 -0.29
N SER A 84 -10.94 -3.41 -0.02
CA SER A 84 -9.56 -3.75 0.37
C SER A 84 -8.95 -4.72 -0.64
N ASP A 85 -7.64 -4.68 -0.76
CA ASP A 85 -6.84 -5.62 -1.53
C ASP A 85 -5.46 -5.75 -0.91
N VAL A 86 -4.57 -6.49 -1.53
CA VAL A 86 -3.22 -6.73 -1.02
C VAL A 86 -2.18 -6.46 -2.10
N ILE A 87 -1.01 -6.01 -1.65
CA ILE A 87 0.22 -6.03 -2.42
C ILE A 87 1.05 -7.19 -1.91
N GLU A 88 1.27 -8.17 -2.76
CA GLU A 88 2.08 -9.33 -2.44
C GLU A 88 3.54 -9.03 -2.70
N VAL A 89 4.39 -9.43 -1.76
CA VAL A 89 5.84 -9.28 -1.85
C VAL A 89 6.49 -10.62 -1.61
N LYS A 90 7.36 -11.04 -2.52
CA LYS A 90 8.14 -12.27 -2.39
C LYS A 90 9.61 -11.91 -2.24
N TYR A 91 10.18 -12.22 -1.07
CA TYR A 91 11.61 -12.07 -0.81
C TYR A 91 12.36 -13.36 -1.15
N ASP A 92 13.54 -13.22 -1.75
CA ASP A 92 14.41 -14.36 -2.05
C ASP A 92 15.12 -14.85 -0.79
N THR A 93 14.55 -15.86 -0.14
CA THR A 93 15.06 -16.43 1.11
C THR A 93 16.30 -17.31 0.94
N GLU A 94 16.76 -17.53 -0.29
CA GLU A 94 18.06 -18.15 -0.53
C GLU A 94 19.23 -17.24 -0.15
N ARG A 95 18.95 -15.95 0.06
CA ARG A 95 19.93 -14.95 0.49
C ARG A 95 20.02 -14.88 2.00
N VAL A 96 21.04 -15.46 2.55
CA VAL A 96 21.33 -15.38 3.99
C VAL A 96 21.82 -13.98 4.36
N GLY A 97 21.31 -13.44 5.44
CA GLY A 97 21.64 -12.13 5.95
C GLY A 97 20.42 -11.27 6.32
N PRO A 98 20.63 -10.00 6.65
CA PRO A 98 19.54 -9.11 7.06
C PRO A 98 18.63 -8.79 5.88
N ILE A 99 17.32 -8.73 6.16
CA ILE A 99 16.30 -8.26 5.23
C ILE A 99 16.06 -6.79 5.52
N ARG A 100 16.33 -5.93 4.53
CA ARG A 100 16.05 -4.49 4.59
C ARG A 100 15.77 -3.99 3.19
N LYS A 101 14.50 -4.02 2.81
CA LYS A 101 14.09 -3.58 1.47
C LYS A 101 12.93 -2.62 1.56
N THR A 102 12.85 -1.74 0.59
CA THR A 102 11.77 -0.78 0.43
C THR A 102 11.02 -1.09 -0.85
N ILE A 103 9.71 -1.13 -0.75
CA ILE A 103 8.81 -1.27 -1.89
C ILE A 103 8.07 0.05 -2.05
N THR A 104 8.20 0.67 -3.20
CA THR A 104 7.50 1.92 -3.50
C THR A 104 6.25 1.61 -4.29
N VAL A 105 5.11 2.08 -3.78
CA VAL A 105 3.79 1.93 -4.39
C VAL A 105 3.37 3.26 -4.99
N ALA A 106 3.09 3.26 -6.29
CA ALA A 106 2.52 4.40 -7.00
C ALA A 106 1.07 4.14 -7.35
N SER A 107 0.22 5.13 -7.19
CA SER A 107 -1.21 5.03 -7.45
C SER A 107 -1.80 6.36 -7.89
N ASN A 108 -3.08 6.35 -8.28
CA ASN A 108 -3.85 7.56 -8.55
C ASN A 108 -4.46 8.21 -7.30
N ALA A 109 -4.09 7.74 -6.12
CA ALA A 109 -4.61 8.25 -4.85
C ALA A 109 -4.14 9.68 -4.54
N SER A 110 -4.81 10.33 -3.60
CA SER A 110 -4.39 11.63 -3.06
C SER A 110 -3.01 11.59 -2.42
N ASN A 111 -2.59 10.42 -1.93
CA ASN A 111 -1.25 10.09 -1.45
C ASN A 111 -0.56 9.14 -2.46
N PRO A 112 -0.08 9.65 -3.61
CA PRO A 112 0.24 8.84 -4.79
C PRO A 112 1.50 7.97 -4.66
N MET A 113 2.37 8.27 -3.71
CA MET A 113 3.61 7.52 -3.49
C MET A 113 3.71 7.09 -2.03
N ILE A 114 3.79 5.78 -1.80
CA ILE A 114 3.93 5.22 -0.46
C ILE A 114 5.12 4.25 -0.45
N ALA A 115 5.96 4.36 0.57
CA ALA A 115 7.06 3.44 0.81
C ALA A 115 6.65 2.38 1.84
N LEU A 116 6.70 1.12 1.43
CA LEU A 116 6.54 -0.04 2.29
C LEU A 116 7.91 -0.61 2.62
N LYS A 117 8.06 -1.17 3.80
CA LYS A 117 9.33 -1.74 4.25
C LYS A 117 9.17 -3.18 4.67
N ILE A 118 10.14 -3.99 4.32
CA ILE A 118 10.33 -5.33 4.89
C ILE A 118 11.64 -5.39 5.63
N LYS A 119 11.62 -6.08 6.76
CA LYS A 119 12.80 -6.29 7.61
C LYS A 119 12.80 -7.70 8.19
N GLY A 120 13.93 -8.11 8.71
CA GLY A 120 14.13 -9.41 9.30
C GLY A 120 15.51 -9.95 9.04
N GLU A 121 15.69 -11.24 9.18
CA GLU A 121 16.93 -11.93 8.94
C GLU A 121 16.71 -13.33 8.42
N VAL A 122 17.47 -13.71 7.40
CA VAL A 122 17.56 -15.09 6.91
C VAL A 122 18.82 -15.71 7.45
N VAL A 123 18.69 -16.85 8.12
CA VAL A 123 19.81 -17.60 8.68
C VAL A 123 19.95 -18.95 7.99
N GLU A 124 21.17 -19.52 8.05
CA GLU A 124 21.37 -20.91 7.67
C GLU A 124 20.63 -21.81 8.66
N PRO A 125 19.84 -22.80 8.19
CA PRO A 125 19.26 -23.78 9.10
C PRO A 125 20.38 -24.59 9.78
N PRO A 126 20.17 -25.02 11.02
CA PRO A 126 21.15 -25.85 11.70
C PRO A 126 21.42 -27.10 10.87
N LYS A 127 22.70 -27.40 10.63
CA LYS A 127 23.10 -28.64 9.99
C LYS A 127 22.57 -29.79 10.84
N LYS A 128 21.77 -30.66 10.24
CA LYS A 128 21.52 -31.97 10.84
C LYS A 128 22.89 -32.64 10.90
N GLU A 129 23.44 -32.75 12.08
CA GLU A 129 24.57 -33.63 12.27
C GLU A 129 24.09 -35.03 11.91
N ASP A 130 24.59 -35.52 10.80
CA ASP A 130 24.44 -36.94 10.45
C ASP A 130 25.30 -37.69 11.47
N THR A 131 24.66 -38.08 12.56
CA THR A 131 25.30 -38.98 13.52
C THR A 131 25.32 -40.35 12.88
N THR A 132 26.30 -40.55 11.99
CA THR A 132 26.62 -41.89 11.55
C THR A 132 27.37 -42.54 12.71
N GLU A 133 26.61 -43.04 13.66
CA GLU A 133 27.18 -43.97 14.66
C GLU A 133 27.53 -45.25 13.91
N LYS A 134 28.83 -45.58 14.00
CA LYS A 134 29.27 -46.91 13.67
C LYS A 134 28.80 -47.90 14.73
#